data_91b801e2c8769bb4600d33e54003800d
#
_entry.id   91b801e2c8769bb4600d33e54003800d
#
_cell.length_a   1.000
_cell.length_b   1.000
_cell.length_c   1.000
_cell.angle_alpha   90.00
_cell.angle_beta   90.00
_cell.angle_gamma   90.00
#
_symmetry.space_group_name_H-M   'P 1'
#
loop_
_entity.id
_entity.type
_entity.pdbx_description
1 polymer ?
#
loop_
_entity_poly.entity_id
_entity_poly.type
_entity_poly.pdbx_seq_one_letter_code
_entity_poly.pdbx_strand_id
1 'polypeptide(L)'
;MKIVIAPDSFKESLTAEEVAQAIKRGFEQSIADVECLLCPVGDGGEGTVDAIRHSFELEEKWFQVTGPFGQKEAMRYFQKSQLALFEVADLVGLGKIPLEKRNPLQIQTCGIGELIRHLVDQGMKEIYIGVGGTASNDGGIGIAAGLGYRFYDKNGKELPACGQTLLEFELVSNSKLYRIPEDVKIRILADVVSPLCGLQGATYTFGKQKGLDPALFETVDLAIQRFYEKFSPSTLSLKGAGAGGGIAAGLCAFAEASIVSGIDTCLDLIDFDKKVENADLVIVGEGRLDSQSFVGKAPIGVAKRTPEGVPVIAICGSLSEDLPSLPFENIQAAFSILEKSEPLEDSLKNASLYLEHTAANIGHLLNMRKI
;
A
#
# COMPACT_ATOMS: atom_id res chain seq x y z
N MET A 1 -3.63 18.17 -27.48
CA MET A 1 -3.39 18.38 -26.06
C MET A 1 -3.10 17.03 -25.43
N LYS A 2 -1.95 16.87 -24.74
CA LYS A 2 -1.57 15.62 -24.06
C LYS A 2 -1.84 15.75 -22.55
N ILE A 3 -2.69 14.91 -22.02
CA ILE A 3 -3.04 14.87 -20.59
C ILE A 3 -2.54 13.54 -20.00
N VAL A 4 -1.71 13.62 -18.97
CA VAL A 4 -1.30 12.45 -18.18
C VAL A 4 -2.25 12.32 -16.99
N ILE A 5 -2.88 11.16 -16.83
CA ILE A 5 -3.88 10.90 -15.79
C ILE A 5 -3.30 9.87 -14.82
N ALA A 6 -2.87 10.34 -13.66
CA ALA A 6 -2.12 9.58 -12.66
C ALA A 6 -2.81 9.59 -11.26
N PRO A 7 -4.03 9.06 -11.14
CA PRO A 7 -4.74 8.98 -9.88
C PRO A 7 -4.33 7.77 -9.07
N ASP A 8 -4.53 7.83 -7.75
CA ASP A 8 -4.66 6.69 -6.86
C ASP A 8 -6.10 6.18 -6.82
N SER A 9 -6.33 5.08 -6.14
CA SER A 9 -7.64 4.47 -5.91
C SER A 9 -8.54 5.35 -5.04
N PHE A 10 -9.85 5.30 -5.30
CA PHE A 10 -10.86 5.83 -4.39
C PHE A 10 -11.31 4.70 -3.48
N LYS A 11 -10.70 4.60 -2.30
CA LYS A 11 -10.93 3.51 -1.35
C LYS A 11 -12.42 3.25 -1.13
N GLU A 12 -12.79 1.97 -1.09
CA GLU A 12 -14.18 1.49 -0.96
C GLU A 12 -15.09 1.82 -2.16
N SER A 13 -14.56 2.39 -3.26
CA SER A 13 -15.35 2.80 -4.42
C SER A 13 -14.73 2.33 -5.75
N LEU A 14 -13.60 2.88 -6.15
CA LEU A 14 -12.99 2.65 -7.47
C LEU A 14 -11.51 2.32 -7.35
N THR A 15 -11.04 1.39 -8.17
CA THR A 15 -9.61 1.14 -8.39
C THR A 15 -8.96 2.35 -9.08
N ALA A 16 -7.64 2.50 -8.98
CA ALA A 16 -6.91 3.58 -9.64
C ALA A 16 -7.11 3.56 -11.18
N GLU A 17 -7.21 2.37 -11.77
CA GLU A 17 -7.51 2.20 -13.21
C GLU A 17 -8.92 2.70 -13.55
N GLU A 18 -9.95 2.34 -12.78
CA GLU A 18 -11.33 2.81 -12.99
C GLU A 18 -11.45 4.32 -12.83
N VAL A 19 -10.73 4.91 -11.86
CA VAL A 19 -10.63 6.37 -11.71
C VAL A 19 -10.01 7.00 -12.95
N ALA A 20 -8.87 6.49 -13.41
CA ALA A 20 -8.20 7.00 -14.59
C ALA A 20 -9.07 6.93 -15.85
N GLN A 21 -9.78 5.81 -16.04
CA GLN A 21 -10.70 5.62 -17.17
C GLN A 21 -11.90 6.57 -17.11
N ALA A 22 -12.47 6.83 -15.94
CA ALA A 22 -13.57 7.77 -15.77
C ALA A 22 -13.14 9.21 -16.12
N ILE A 23 -11.98 9.63 -15.62
CA ILE A 23 -11.40 10.95 -15.92
C ILE A 23 -11.13 11.08 -17.43
N LYS A 24 -10.56 10.05 -18.06
CA LYS A 24 -10.31 10.01 -19.50
C LYS A 24 -11.60 10.25 -20.30
N ARG A 25 -12.69 9.52 -19.99
CA ARG A 25 -13.97 9.71 -20.69
C ARG A 25 -14.47 11.14 -20.64
N GLY A 26 -14.35 11.81 -19.49
CA GLY A 26 -14.75 13.21 -19.35
C GLY A 26 -13.94 14.16 -20.23
N PHE A 27 -12.63 13.99 -20.32
CA PHE A 27 -11.79 14.81 -21.21
C PHE A 27 -12.06 14.51 -22.68
N GLU A 28 -12.25 13.26 -23.07
CA GLU A 28 -12.56 12.88 -24.46
C GLU A 28 -13.91 13.43 -24.93
N GLN A 29 -14.89 13.60 -24.03
CA GLN A 29 -16.17 14.25 -24.34
C GLN A 29 -16.07 15.76 -24.53
N SER A 30 -15.11 16.42 -23.87
CA SER A 30 -15.05 17.87 -23.76
C SER A 30 -13.93 18.52 -24.59
N ILE A 31 -12.89 17.77 -24.97
CA ILE A 31 -11.74 18.29 -25.71
C ILE A 31 -11.56 17.47 -27.00
N ALA A 32 -11.67 18.12 -28.15
CA ALA A 32 -11.39 17.50 -29.43
C ALA A 32 -9.89 17.14 -29.56
N ASP A 33 -9.59 15.96 -30.09
CA ASP A 33 -8.24 15.46 -30.34
C ASP A 33 -7.34 15.47 -29.07
N VAL A 34 -7.92 15.20 -27.88
CA VAL A 34 -7.14 15.03 -26.66
C VAL A 34 -6.44 13.69 -26.65
N GLU A 35 -5.17 13.68 -26.29
CA GLU A 35 -4.39 12.48 -26.01
C GLU A 35 -4.35 12.25 -24.49
N CYS A 36 -5.05 11.23 -24.00
CA CYS A 36 -5.06 10.86 -22.59
C CYS A 36 -4.13 9.66 -22.35
N LEU A 37 -3.05 9.87 -21.60
CA LEU A 37 -2.14 8.81 -21.19
C LEU A 37 -2.47 8.39 -19.76
N LEU A 38 -2.93 7.15 -19.59
CA LEU A 38 -3.27 6.63 -18.26
C LEU A 38 -2.02 6.11 -17.53
N CYS A 39 -1.83 6.60 -16.33
CA CYS A 39 -0.71 6.28 -15.45
C CYS A 39 -1.21 6.07 -14.02
N PRO A 40 -2.18 5.16 -13.76
CA PRO A 40 -2.65 4.93 -12.41
C PRO A 40 -1.49 4.58 -11.48
N VAL A 41 -1.52 5.07 -10.25
CA VAL A 41 -0.44 4.96 -9.26
C VAL A 41 -0.97 4.45 -7.93
N GLY A 42 -0.06 4.17 -7.00
CA GLY A 42 -0.36 3.85 -5.61
C GLY A 42 0.81 4.24 -4.70
N ASP A 43 0.52 4.32 -3.42
CA ASP A 43 1.44 4.78 -2.37
C ASP A 43 2.08 3.63 -1.55
N GLY A 44 2.04 2.39 -2.06
CA GLY A 44 2.45 1.20 -1.32
C GLY A 44 1.33 0.59 -0.47
N GLY A 45 0.15 1.22 -0.47
CA GLY A 45 -1.07 0.69 0.12
C GLY A 45 -1.71 -0.41 -0.73
N GLU A 46 -2.90 -0.86 -0.29
CA GLU A 46 -3.72 -1.84 -1.02
C GLU A 46 -4.11 -1.29 -2.39
N GLY A 47 -3.92 -2.09 -3.45
CA GLY A 47 -4.20 -1.75 -4.83
C GLY A 47 -3.04 -1.14 -5.63
N THR A 48 -1.89 -0.90 -4.99
CA THR A 48 -0.70 -0.35 -5.66
C THR A 48 -0.20 -1.25 -6.79
N VAL A 49 -0.12 -2.56 -6.56
CA VAL A 49 0.36 -3.51 -7.59
C VAL A 49 -0.65 -3.61 -8.73
N ASP A 50 -1.94 -3.62 -8.43
CA ASP A 50 -2.99 -3.61 -9.45
C ASP A 50 -2.97 -2.30 -10.28
N ALA A 51 -2.65 -1.15 -9.67
CA ALA A 51 -2.51 0.12 -10.38
C ALA A 51 -1.42 0.08 -11.46
N ILE A 52 -0.27 -0.49 -11.13
CA ILE A 52 0.90 -0.47 -12.03
C ILE A 52 0.99 -1.67 -12.98
N ARG A 53 0.25 -2.76 -12.74
CA ARG A 53 0.40 -4.03 -13.47
C ARG A 53 0.29 -3.90 -14.99
N HIS A 54 -0.64 -3.10 -15.48
CA HIS A 54 -0.84 -2.90 -16.90
C HIS A 54 0.26 -2.03 -17.54
N SER A 55 0.64 -0.95 -16.84
CA SER A 55 1.72 -0.05 -17.30
C SER A 55 3.07 -0.75 -17.32
N PHE A 56 3.27 -1.78 -16.49
CA PHE A 56 4.52 -2.50 -16.36
C PHE A 56 4.47 -3.91 -16.97
N GLU A 57 3.33 -4.32 -17.54
CA GLU A 57 3.15 -5.63 -18.21
C GLU A 57 3.51 -6.83 -17.32
N LEU A 58 2.97 -6.87 -16.11
CA LEU A 58 3.22 -7.91 -15.14
C LEU A 58 2.39 -9.17 -15.43
N GLU A 59 3.01 -10.35 -15.33
CA GLU A 59 2.34 -11.64 -15.38
C GLU A 59 1.83 -12.05 -14.02
N GLU A 60 0.53 -12.34 -13.90
CA GLU A 60 -0.09 -12.79 -12.65
C GLU A 60 0.21 -14.27 -12.40
N LYS A 61 0.59 -14.61 -11.18
CA LYS A 61 0.89 -15.95 -10.70
C LYS A 61 0.26 -16.19 -9.32
N TRP A 62 0.16 -17.46 -8.95
CA TRP A 62 -0.40 -17.91 -7.68
C TRP A 62 0.49 -18.96 -7.03
N PHE A 63 0.64 -18.89 -5.72
CA PHE A 63 1.38 -19.88 -4.94
C PHE A 63 0.61 -20.27 -3.68
N GLN A 64 0.68 -21.56 -3.31
CA GLN A 64 0.01 -22.09 -2.10
C GLN A 64 0.85 -21.82 -0.87
N VAL A 65 0.32 -21.02 0.04
CA VAL A 65 0.95 -20.63 1.30
C VAL A 65 0.10 -21.01 2.50
N THR A 66 0.65 -20.87 3.70
CA THR A 66 -0.10 -20.91 4.94
C THR A 66 -0.94 -19.65 5.09
N GLY A 67 -2.25 -19.78 5.10
CA GLY A 67 -3.22 -18.70 5.25
C GLY A 67 -3.29 -18.13 6.67
N PRO A 68 -4.10 -17.07 6.86
CA PRO A 68 -4.16 -16.32 8.12
C PRO A 68 -4.57 -17.14 9.35
N PHE A 69 -5.26 -18.25 9.15
CA PHE A 69 -5.71 -19.16 10.23
C PHE A 69 -5.07 -20.54 10.16
N GLY A 70 -3.94 -20.69 9.45
CA GLY A 70 -3.15 -21.91 9.36
C GLY A 70 -3.56 -22.90 8.25
N GLN A 71 -4.68 -22.66 7.54
CA GLN A 71 -5.07 -23.45 6.36
C GLN A 71 -4.18 -23.13 5.14
N LYS A 72 -4.16 -23.99 4.14
CA LYS A 72 -3.53 -23.66 2.86
C LYS A 72 -4.42 -22.71 2.06
N GLU A 73 -3.80 -21.67 1.51
CA GLU A 73 -4.48 -20.63 0.72
C GLU A 73 -3.61 -20.21 -0.45
N ALA A 74 -4.22 -19.92 -1.60
CA ALA A 74 -3.52 -19.38 -2.75
C ALA A 74 -3.28 -17.88 -2.57
N MET A 75 -2.03 -17.46 -2.64
CA MET A 75 -1.63 -16.06 -2.60
C MET A 75 -1.18 -15.61 -3.98
N ARG A 76 -1.70 -14.48 -4.42
CA ARG A 76 -1.39 -13.86 -5.71
C ARG A 76 -0.05 -13.13 -5.64
N TYR A 77 0.71 -13.18 -6.73
CA TYR A 77 1.85 -12.33 -6.96
C TYR A 77 2.00 -12.03 -8.46
N PHE A 78 2.78 -11.04 -8.80
CA PHE A 78 3.04 -10.64 -10.17
C PHE A 78 4.54 -10.71 -10.45
N GLN A 79 4.91 -11.03 -11.67
CA GLN A 79 6.31 -11.12 -12.05
C GLN A 79 6.58 -10.57 -13.45
N LYS A 80 7.82 -10.09 -13.65
CA LYS A 80 8.40 -9.76 -14.95
C LYS A 80 9.91 -10.00 -14.88
N SER A 81 10.43 -10.90 -15.73
CA SER A 81 11.85 -11.30 -15.70
C SER A 81 12.27 -11.82 -14.32
N GLN A 82 13.21 -11.16 -13.63
CA GLN A 82 13.69 -11.50 -12.29
C GLN A 82 13.08 -10.60 -11.20
N LEU A 83 12.03 -9.90 -11.50
CA LEU A 83 11.32 -9.02 -10.58
C LEU A 83 9.97 -9.63 -10.21
N ALA A 84 9.62 -9.59 -8.91
CA ALA A 84 8.31 -9.98 -8.41
C ALA A 84 7.71 -8.87 -7.55
N LEU A 85 6.38 -8.74 -7.60
CA LEU A 85 5.60 -7.82 -6.77
C LEU A 85 4.42 -8.56 -6.15
N PHE A 86 4.09 -8.27 -4.90
CA PHE A 86 2.86 -8.74 -4.27
C PHE A 86 2.40 -7.79 -3.15
N GLU A 87 1.15 -7.92 -2.78
CA GLU A 87 0.57 -7.20 -1.64
C GLU A 87 0.26 -8.16 -0.51
N VAL A 88 0.66 -7.81 0.70
CA VAL A 88 0.32 -8.63 1.89
C VAL A 88 -1.19 -8.65 2.15
N ALA A 89 -1.92 -7.66 1.66
CA ALA A 89 -3.38 -7.61 1.71
C ALA A 89 -4.05 -8.76 0.94
N ASP A 90 -3.39 -9.32 -0.08
CA ASP A 90 -3.86 -10.51 -0.79
C ASP A 90 -3.91 -11.78 0.10
N LEU A 91 -3.27 -11.77 1.26
CA LEU A 91 -3.34 -12.84 2.25
C LEU A 91 -4.05 -12.42 3.54
N VAL A 92 -3.63 -11.30 4.14
CA VAL A 92 -4.07 -10.84 5.46
C VAL A 92 -4.78 -9.48 5.43
N GLY A 93 -5.39 -9.13 4.29
CA GLY A 93 -6.09 -7.86 4.11
C GLY A 93 -7.34 -7.73 4.98
N LEU A 94 -7.66 -6.50 5.43
CA LEU A 94 -8.89 -6.20 6.16
C LEU A 94 -10.14 -6.60 5.37
N GLY A 95 -10.15 -6.41 4.05
CA GLY A 95 -11.25 -6.81 3.18
C GLY A 95 -11.43 -8.32 3.05
N LYS A 96 -10.34 -9.10 3.25
CA LYS A 96 -10.37 -10.58 3.18
C LYS A 96 -10.80 -11.26 4.48
N ILE A 97 -10.50 -10.65 5.61
CA ILE A 97 -10.80 -11.25 6.92
C ILE A 97 -12.22 -10.86 7.35
N PRO A 98 -13.16 -11.82 7.46
CA PRO A 98 -14.51 -11.55 7.93
C PRO A 98 -14.50 -10.83 9.28
N LEU A 99 -15.42 -9.88 9.48
CA LEU A 99 -15.44 -9.00 10.65
C LEU A 99 -15.48 -9.79 11.96
N GLU A 100 -16.24 -10.87 12.01
CA GLU A 100 -16.38 -11.75 13.16
C GLU A 100 -15.12 -12.57 13.49
N LYS A 101 -14.17 -12.65 12.56
CA LYS A 101 -12.86 -13.31 12.72
C LYS A 101 -11.70 -12.35 12.89
N ARG A 102 -11.96 -11.05 12.91
CA ARG A 102 -10.92 -10.03 13.08
C ARG A 102 -10.42 -10.00 14.50
N ASN A 103 -9.41 -10.83 14.75
CA ASN A 103 -8.61 -10.80 15.97
C ASN A 103 -7.12 -10.84 15.55
N PRO A 104 -6.41 -9.70 15.58
CA PRO A 104 -5.05 -9.62 15.06
C PRO A 104 -4.05 -10.50 15.82
N LEU A 105 -4.37 -10.92 17.05
CA LEU A 105 -3.54 -11.88 17.81
C LEU A 105 -3.62 -13.32 17.28
N GLN A 106 -4.66 -13.67 16.51
CA GLN A 106 -4.85 -15.00 15.93
C GLN A 106 -4.48 -15.08 14.45
N ILE A 107 -4.30 -13.94 13.81
CA ILE A 107 -3.94 -13.85 12.37
C ILE A 107 -2.44 -14.05 12.23
N GLN A 108 -2.03 -14.98 11.37
CA GLN A 108 -0.61 -15.24 11.08
C GLN A 108 -0.19 -14.69 9.72
N THR A 109 1.07 -14.26 9.64
CA THR A 109 1.71 -13.75 8.42
C THR A 109 2.73 -14.74 7.83
N CYS A 110 2.69 -16.01 8.23
CA CYS A 110 3.64 -17.06 7.84
C CYS A 110 3.73 -17.23 6.32
N GLY A 111 2.59 -17.19 5.63
CA GLY A 111 2.53 -17.33 4.18
C GLY A 111 3.32 -16.28 3.40
N ILE A 112 3.52 -15.09 3.98
CA ILE A 112 4.36 -14.04 3.37
C ILE A 112 5.82 -14.51 3.29
N GLY A 113 6.35 -15.04 4.40
CA GLY A 113 7.71 -15.62 4.42
C GLY A 113 7.86 -16.86 3.51
N GLU A 114 6.80 -17.70 3.42
CA GLU A 114 6.76 -18.85 2.50
C GLU A 114 6.79 -18.38 1.03
N LEU A 115 6.05 -17.33 0.67
CA LEU A 115 6.05 -16.77 -0.68
C LEU A 115 7.42 -16.18 -1.03
N ILE A 116 8.06 -15.44 -0.11
CA ILE A 116 9.41 -14.90 -0.32
C ILE A 116 10.39 -16.03 -0.63
N ARG A 117 10.38 -17.12 0.13
CA ARG A 117 11.23 -18.30 -0.15
C ARG A 117 10.97 -18.84 -1.55
N HIS A 118 9.71 -19.05 -1.90
CA HIS A 118 9.33 -19.53 -3.23
C HIS A 118 9.88 -18.62 -4.33
N LEU A 119 9.71 -17.30 -4.21
CA LEU A 119 10.19 -16.34 -5.21
C LEU A 119 11.71 -16.37 -5.36
N VAL A 120 12.44 -16.44 -4.25
CA VAL A 120 13.90 -16.58 -4.26
C VAL A 120 14.33 -17.90 -4.93
N ASP A 121 13.67 -19.02 -4.60
CA ASP A 121 13.92 -20.33 -5.22
C ASP A 121 13.59 -20.36 -6.72
N GLN A 122 12.65 -19.51 -7.19
CA GLN A 122 12.35 -19.30 -8.61
C GLN A 122 13.36 -18.34 -9.30
N GLY A 123 14.35 -17.83 -8.59
CA GLY A 123 15.41 -16.98 -9.15
C GLY A 123 15.05 -15.49 -9.25
N MET A 124 14.01 -15.03 -8.52
CA MET A 124 13.73 -13.60 -8.43
C MET A 124 14.87 -12.89 -7.70
N LYS A 125 15.28 -11.72 -8.22
CA LYS A 125 16.35 -10.89 -7.68
C LYS A 125 15.84 -9.59 -7.06
N GLU A 126 14.71 -9.12 -7.51
CA GLU A 126 14.04 -7.93 -6.97
C GLU A 126 12.62 -8.30 -6.55
N ILE A 127 12.31 -8.09 -5.27
CA ILE A 127 10.97 -8.39 -4.72
C ILE A 127 10.44 -7.12 -4.08
N TYR A 128 9.30 -6.65 -4.56
CA TYR A 128 8.59 -5.48 -4.04
C TYR A 128 7.34 -5.93 -3.30
N ILE A 129 7.12 -5.40 -2.11
CA ILE A 129 6.05 -5.84 -1.21
C ILE A 129 5.23 -4.64 -0.73
N GLY A 130 3.96 -4.57 -1.14
CA GLY A 130 3.00 -3.62 -0.58
C GLY A 130 2.50 -4.11 0.78
N VAL A 131 2.55 -3.27 1.83
CA VAL A 131 2.24 -3.67 3.21
C VAL A 131 1.02 -2.99 3.81
N GLY A 132 0.25 -2.26 3.02
CA GLY A 132 -0.98 -1.58 3.46
C GLY A 132 -2.16 -2.52 3.71
N GLY A 133 -3.24 -2.01 4.32
CA GLY A 133 -4.56 -2.64 4.36
C GLY A 133 -4.70 -3.92 5.20
N THR A 134 -3.78 -4.25 6.12
CA THR A 134 -3.71 -5.56 6.81
C THR A 134 -4.56 -5.67 8.08
N ALA A 135 -5.04 -6.89 8.38
CA ALA A 135 -5.77 -7.24 9.60
C ALA A 135 -4.87 -7.79 10.73
N SER A 136 -3.59 -8.10 10.46
CA SER A 136 -2.64 -8.63 11.44
C SER A 136 -2.00 -7.56 12.32
N ASN A 137 -1.58 -7.94 13.52
CA ASN A 137 -0.73 -7.16 14.43
C ASN A 137 0.17 -8.14 15.22
N ASP A 138 0.92 -8.94 14.46
CA ASP A 138 1.76 -10.01 14.99
C ASP A 138 3.25 -9.59 15.08
N GLY A 139 3.55 -8.30 14.85
CA GLY A 139 4.94 -7.83 14.86
C GLY A 139 5.83 -8.50 13.80
N GLY A 140 5.24 -9.18 12.80
CA GLY A 140 5.98 -9.91 11.77
C GLY A 140 6.57 -11.26 12.22
N ILE A 141 6.19 -11.79 13.39
CA ILE A 141 6.64 -13.11 13.87
C ILE A 141 6.28 -14.23 12.88
N GLY A 142 5.14 -14.10 12.18
CA GLY A 142 4.74 -15.05 11.14
C GLY A 142 5.75 -15.09 9.99
N ILE A 143 6.26 -13.94 9.56
CA ILE A 143 7.29 -13.87 8.50
C ILE A 143 8.54 -14.64 8.92
N ALA A 144 9.01 -14.43 10.16
CA ALA A 144 10.13 -15.20 10.71
C ALA A 144 9.86 -16.71 10.64
N ALA A 145 8.64 -17.15 10.99
CA ALA A 145 8.27 -18.56 10.90
C ALA A 145 8.24 -19.08 9.46
N GLY A 146 7.73 -18.31 8.51
CA GLY A 146 7.75 -18.63 7.08
C GLY A 146 9.17 -18.80 6.55
N LEU A 147 10.13 -18.05 7.11
CA LEU A 147 11.57 -18.15 6.81
C LEU A 147 12.28 -19.25 7.60
N GLY A 148 11.60 -20.01 8.45
CA GLY A 148 12.13 -21.19 9.10
C GLY A 148 12.41 -21.08 10.60
N TYR A 149 12.13 -19.94 11.23
CA TYR A 149 12.12 -19.86 12.70
C TYR A 149 10.99 -20.70 13.29
N ARG A 150 11.20 -21.20 14.53
CA ARG A 150 10.17 -21.93 15.29
C ARG A 150 10.14 -21.39 16.71
N PHE A 151 8.94 -21.24 17.25
CA PHE A 151 8.67 -20.68 18.56
C PHE A 151 8.08 -21.76 19.48
N TYR A 152 8.53 -21.82 20.73
CA TYR A 152 8.12 -22.85 21.67
C TYR A 152 7.75 -22.21 23.00
N ASP A 153 6.75 -22.80 23.67
CA ASP A 153 6.39 -22.47 25.04
C ASP A 153 7.42 -23.01 26.06
N LYS A 154 7.19 -22.74 27.34
CA LYS A 154 8.02 -23.20 28.46
C LYS A 154 8.09 -24.74 28.57
N ASN A 155 7.18 -25.46 27.98
CA ASN A 155 7.12 -26.92 27.99
C ASN A 155 7.75 -27.55 26.73
N GLY A 156 8.27 -26.75 25.83
CA GLY A 156 8.84 -27.20 24.55
C GLY A 156 7.80 -27.53 23.48
N LYS A 157 6.54 -27.14 23.65
CA LYS A 157 5.49 -27.27 22.63
C LYS A 157 5.64 -26.17 21.61
N GLU A 158 5.66 -26.52 20.32
CA GLU A 158 5.68 -25.54 19.22
C GLU A 158 4.39 -24.71 19.19
N LEU A 159 4.54 -23.40 19.08
CA LEU A 159 3.46 -22.43 19.02
C LEU A 159 3.20 -21.98 17.56
N PRO A 160 1.93 -21.66 17.19
CA PRO A 160 1.63 -21.06 15.90
C PRO A 160 2.26 -19.67 15.82
N ALA A 161 2.73 -19.25 14.65
CA ALA A 161 3.38 -17.94 14.51
C ALA A 161 2.36 -16.82 14.26
N CYS A 162 1.70 -16.39 15.32
CA CYS A 162 0.71 -15.30 15.33
C CYS A 162 0.98 -14.33 16.49
N GLY A 163 0.22 -13.24 16.60
CA GLY A 163 0.40 -12.22 17.64
C GLY A 163 0.32 -12.77 19.06
N GLN A 164 -0.54 -13.77 19.31
CA GLN A 164 -0.64 -14.44 20.61
C GLN A 164 0.69 -15.06 21.05
N THR A 165 1.46 -15.60 20.13
CA THR A 165 2.76 -16.24 20.42
C THR A 165 3.78 -15.27 21.00
N LEU A 166 3.70 -13.98 20.65
CA LEU A 166 4.56 -12.94 21.25
C LEU A 166 4.39 -12.84 22.79
N LEU A 167 3.23 -13.24 23.30
CA LEU A 167 2.91 -13.22 24.73
C LEU A 167 3.32 -14.52 25.45
N GLU A 168 3.59 -15.60 24.73
CA GLU A 168 3.68 -16.97 25.30
C GLU A 168 5.03 -17.65 25.06
N PHE A 169 5.81 -17.21 24.03
CA PHE A 169 7.03 -17.93 23.67
C PHE A 169 8.15 -17.73 24.70
N GLU A 170 8.92 -18.78 24.93
CA GLU A 170 10.10 -18.82 25.78
C GLU A 170 11.37 -19.13 24.99
N LEU A 171 11.25 -20.04 24.02
CA LEU A 171 12.36 -20.52 23.21
C LEU A 171 12.12 -20.27 21.73
N VAL A 172 13.21 -19.98 21.03
CA VAL A 172 13.20 -19.79 19.56
C VAL A 172 14.30 -20.67 18.95
N SER A 173 13.93 -21.44 17.93
CA SER A 173 14.88 -22.20 17.11
C SER A 173 15.00 -21.60 15.71
N ASN A 174 16.20 -21.51 15.21
CA ASN A 174 16.54 -21.11 13.84
C ASN A 174 17.25 -22.22 13.05
N SER A 175 17.13 -23.48 13.52
CA SER A 175 17.82 -24.63 12.91
C SER A 175 17.40 -24.92 11.46
N LYS A 176 16.25 -24.40 11.03
CA LYS A 176 15.69 -24.55 9.68
C LYS A 176 15.63 -23.20 8.92
N LEU A 177 16.43 -22.23 9.34
CA LEU A 177 16.44 -20.89 8.77
C LEU A 177 16.77 -20.93 7.27
N TYR A 178 15.90 -20.36 6.46
CA TYR A 178 16.14 -20.06 5.06
C TYR A 178 16.98 -18.78 4.97
N ARG A 179 18.09 -18.86 4.28
CA ARG A 179 18.97 -17.70 4.06
C ARG A 179 18.68 -17.10 2.70
N ILE A 180 18.32 -15.83 2.68
CA ILE A 180 18.13 -15.07 1.45
C ILE A 180 19.52 -14.74 0.88
N PRO A 181 19.79 -15.01 -0.41
CA PRO A 181 21.06 -14.68 -1.04
C PRO A 181 21.30 -13.15 -1.06
N GLU A 182 22.54 -12.71 -0.89
CA GLU A 182 22.93 -11.28 -0.83
C GLU A 182 22.59 -10.48 -2.11
N ASP A 183 22.48 -11.18 -3.25
CA ASP A 183 22.12 -10.59 -4.54
C ASP A 183 20.61 -10.43 -4.74
N VAL A 184 19.78 -10.86 -3.80
CA VAL A 184 18.34 -10.62 -3.78
C VAL A 184 18.04 -9.33 -3.03
N LYS A 185 17.28 -8.44 -3.64
CA LYS A 185 16.83 -7.18 -3.02
C LYS A 185 15.34 -7.23 -2.73
N ILE A 186 14.99 -7.07 -1.47
CA ILE A 186 13.59 -7.01 -1.02
C ILE A 186 13.28 -5.58 -0.59
N ARG A 187 12.25 -4.99 -1.20
CA ARG A 187 11.82 -3.61 -0.94
C ARG A 187 10.37 -3.59 -0.46
N ILE A 188 10.14 -2.89 0.63
CA ILE A 188 8.82 -2.69 1.24
C ILE A 188 8.31 -1.33 0.75
N LEU A 189 7.19 -1.35 0.04
CA LEU A 189 6.53 -0.14 -0.44
C LEU A 189 5.67 0.41 0.69
N ALA A 190 6.08 1.52 1.29
CA ALA A 190 5.34 2.15 2.38
C ALA A 190 5.66 3.63 2.50
N ASP A 191 4.62 4.48 2.49
CA ASP A 191 4.73 5.92 2.71
C ASP A 191 4.31 6.32 4.14
N VAL A 192 3.98 5.32 5.00
CA VAL A 192 3.72 5.54 6.42
C VAL A 192 5.01 5.60 7.23
N VAL A 193 5.05 6.51 8.19
CA VAL A 193 6.23 6.75 9.05
C VAL A 193 6.06 6.18 10.46
N SER A 194 4.95 5.49 10.75
CA SER A 194 4.64 4.95 12.08
C SER A 194 5.76 4.06 12.60
N PRO A 195 6.27 4.32 13.81
CA PRO A 195 7.23 3.43 14.45
C PRO A 195 6.57 2.08 14.78
N LEU A 196 7.38 1.08 15.12
CA LEU A 196 6.86 -0.24 15.46
C LEU A 196 6.05 -0.22 16.76
N CYS A 197 6.60 0.38 17.81
CA CYS A 197 6.05 0.40 19.15
C CYS A 197 5.83 1.83 19.70
N GLY A 198 5.14 1.92 20.84
CA GLY A 198 4.80 3.17 21.52
C GLY A 198 3.46 3.75 21.08
N LEU A 199 3.07 4.90 21.66
CA LEU A 199 1.75 5.51 21.45
C LEU A 199 1.43 5.87 20.00
N GLN A 200 2.44 6.04 19.16
CA GLN A 200 2.31 6.27 17.71
C GLN A 200 2.67 5.00 16.90
N GLY A 201 2.91 3.89 17.59
CA GLY A 201 3.27 2.60 16.99
C GLY A 201 2.09 1.86 16.37
N ALA A 202 2.40 0.72 15.76
CA ALA A 202 1.44 -0.11 15.04
C ALA A 202 0.20 -0.47 15.86
N THR A 203 0.40 -0.91 17.11
CA THR A 203 -0.68 -1.38 17.98
C THR A 203 -1.63 -0.26 18.38
N TYR A 204 -1.12 0.87 18.86
CA TYR A 204 -1.95 1.99 19.28
C TYR A 204 -2.66 2.70 18.14
N THR A 205 -1.98 2.84 16.99
CA THR A 205 -2.54 3.55 15.83
C THR A 205 -3.59 2.72 15.09
N PHE A 206 -3.34 1.43 14.89
CA PHE A 206 -4.14 0.60 13.99
C PHE A 206 -4.85 -0.58 14.67
N GLY A 207 -4.51 -0.92 15.92
CA GLY A 207 -5.03 -2.11 16.59
C GLY A 207 -6.55 -2.14 16.69
N LYS A 208 -7.20 -1.02 17.01
CA LYS A 208 -8.65 -0.92 17.16
C LYS A 208 -9.39 -1.30 15.87
N GLN A 209 -9.00 -0.76 14.73
CA GLN A 209 -9.64 -1.07 13.43
C GLN A 209 -9.43 -2.52 12.99
N LYS A 210 -8.38 -3.19 13.52
CA LYS A 210 -8.07 -4.60 13.27
C LYS A 210 -8.80 -5.55 14.22
N GLY A 211 -9.58 -5.02 15.18
CA GLY A 211 -10.34 -5.81 16.15
C GLY A 211 -9.58 -6.13 17.44
N LEU A 212 -8.45 -5.47 17.72
CA LEU A 212 -7.76 -5.61 19.01
C LEU A 212 -8.50 -4.82 20.09
N ASP A 213 -8.75 -5.48 21.24
CA ASP A 213 -9.30 -4.82 22.41
C ASP A 213 -8.30 -3.75 22.92
N PRO A 214 -8.72 -2.47 23.10
CA PRO A 214 -7.86 -1.43 23.64
C PRO A 214 -7.23 -1.77 25.00
N ALA A 215 -7.87 -2.60 25.82
CA ALA A 215 -7.31 -3.08 27.09
C ALA A 215 -6.02 -3.90 26.93
N LEU A 216 -5.78 -4.44 25.72
CA LEU A 216 -4.59 -5.24 25.41
C LEU A 216 -3.48 -4.46 24.72
N PHE A 217 -3.69 -3.19 24.36
CA PHE A 217 -2.73 -2.40 23.56
C PHE A 217 -1.35 -2.37 24.21
N GLU A 218 -1.26 -2.00 25.49
CA GLU A 218 0.01 -1.94 26.22
C GLU A 218 0.69 -3.31 26.27
N THR A 219 -0.07 -4.37 26.57
CA THR A 219 0.47 -5.72 26.67
C THR A 219 1.05 -6.20 25.33
N VAL A 220 0.35 -5.96 24.23
CA VAL A 220 0.79 -6.37 22.88
C VAL A 220 1.96 -5.53 22.42
N ASP A 221 1.91 -4.21 22.63
CA ASP A 221 2.99 -3.30 22.23
C ASP A 221 4.31 -3.65 22.96
N LEU A 222 4.25 -3.88 24.27
CA LEU A 222 5.40 -4.31 25.07
C LEU A 222 5.92 -5.70 24.65
N ALA A 223 5.04 -6.62 24.23
CA ALA A 223 5.46 -7.94 23.75
C ALA A 223 6.23 -7.83 22.43
N ILE A 224 5.73 -7.02 21.49
CA ILE A 224 6.44 -6.70 20.24
C ILE A 224 7.80 -6.04 20.55
N GLN A 225 7.83 -5.06 21.45
CA GLN A 225 9.06 -4.38 21.82
C GLN A 225 10.10 -5.37 22.36
N ARG A 226 9.75 -6.21 23.34
CA ARG A 226 10.64 -7.22 23.93
C ARG A 226 11.15 -8.22 22.92
N PHE A 227 10.32 -8.61 21.96
CA PHE A 227 10.72 -9.48 20.86
C PHE A 227 11.85 -8.85 20.05
N TYR A 228 11.67 -7.59 19.63
CA TYR A 228 12.67 -6.90 18.83
C TYR A 228 13.93 -6.50 19.63
N GLU A 229 13.81 -6.14 20.90
CA GLU A 229 14.97 -5.95 21.77
C GLU A 229 15.87 -7.17 21.81
N LYS A 230 15.30 -8.36 21.72
CA LYS A 230 16.05 -9.63 21.74
C LYS A 230 16.62 -10.02 20.37
N PHE A 231 15.88 -9.80 19.26
CA PHE A 231 16.23 -10.37 17.96
C PHE A 231 16.76 -9.35 16.95
N SER A 232 16.33 -8.10 17.00
CA SER A 232 16.75 -7.04 16.08
C SER A 232 16.51 -5.65 16.68
N PRO A 233 17.30 -5.20 17.67
CA PRO A 233 17.10 -3.93 18.35
C PRO A 233 17.06 -2.72 17.40
N SER A 234 17.85 -2.76 16.32
CA SER A 234 17.89 -1.68 15.33
C SER A 234 16.57 -1.45 14.62
N THR A 235 15.72 -2.48 14.49
CA THR A 235 14.41 -2.37 13.86
C THR A 235 13.45 -1.49 14.64
N LEU A 236 13.58 -1.39 15.96
CA LEU A 236 12.73 -0.51 16.80
C LEU A 236 12.84 0.97 16.46
N SER A 237 13.98 1.39 15.91
CA SER A 237 14.24 2.78 15.53
C SER A 237 13.93 3.09 14.04
N LEU A 238 13.53 2.10 13.26
CA LEU A 238 13.25 2.29 11.84
C LEU A 238 11.90 3.01 11.66
N LYS A 239 11.90 4.09 10.90
CA LYS A 239 10.68 4.75 10.45
C LYS A 239 9.91 3.82 9.52
N GLY A 240 8.59 3.73 9.72
CA GLY A 240 7.74 2.85 8.93
C GLY A 240 7.73 1.38 9.37
N ALA A 241 8.53 0.98 10.38
CA ALA A 241 8.55 -0.41 10.87
C ALA A 241 7.19 -0.90 11.39
N GLY A 242 6.30 0.01 11.81
CA GLY A 242 4.94 -0.30 12.22
C GLY A 242 3.97 -0.63 11.09
N ALA A 243 4.36 -0.41 9.83
CA ALA A 243 3.49 -0.69 8.69
C ALA A 243 3.06 -2.16 8.66
N GLY A 244 1.79 -2.38 8.31
CA GLY A 244 1.20 -3.72 8.28
C GLY A 244 1.04 -4.39 9.66
N GLY A 245 1.10 -3.65 10.78
CA GLY A 245 1.06 -4.25 12.13
C GLY A 245 2.36 -4.96 12.50
N GLY A 246 3.50 -4.42 12.03
CA GLY A 246 4.83 -4.95 12.24
C GLY A 246 5.32 -5.90 11.13
N ILE A 247 4.55 -6.08 10.05
CA ILE A 247 5.00 -6.82 8.86
C ILE A 247 6.30 -6.20 8.32
N ALA A 248 6.35 -4.86 8.19
CA ALA A 248 7.55 -4.18 7.74
C ALA A 248 8.75 -4.44 8.64
N ALA A 249 8.55 -4.43 9.96
CA ALA A 249 9.60 -4.79 10.93
C ALA A 249 10.10 -6.24 10.73
N GLY A 250 9.16 -7.20 10.55
CA GLY A 250 9.52 -8.60 10.31
C GLY A 250 10.30 -8.80 9.01
N LEU A 251 9.91 -8.11 7.94
CA LEU A 251 10.63 -8.14 6.67
C LEU A 251 12.03 -7.54 6.80
N CYS A 252 12.18 -6.40 7.50
CA CYS A 252 13.50 -5.80 7.73
C CYS A 252 14.40 -6.71 8.58
N ALA A 253 13.87 -7.28 9.67
CA ALA A 253 14.65 -8.06 10.62
C ALA A 253 15.03 -9.46 10.14
N PHE A 254 14.16 -10.12 9.36
CA PHE A 254 14.28 -11.54 9.03
C PHE A 254 14.43 -11.82 7.54
N ALA A 255 14.12 -10.85 6.68
CA ALA A 255 14.27 -10.97 5.23
C ALA A 255 15.22 -9.90 4.64
N GLU A 256 15.95 -9.17 5.49
CA GLU A 256 16.91 -8.14 5.09
C GLU A 256 16.31 -7.08 4.14
N ALA A 257 15.01 -6.84 4.26
CA ALA A 257 14.29 -5.91 3.41
C ALA A 257 14.58 -4.45 3.80
N SER A 258 14.45 -3.55 2.85
CA SER A 258 14.51 -2.10 3.05
C SER A 258 13.16 -1.46 2.81
N ILE A 259 12.79 -0.47 3.65
CA ILE A 259 11.60 0.35 3.44
C ILE A 259 11.96 1.45 2.44
N VAL A 260 11.13 1.59 1.40
CA VAL A 260 11.28 2.60 0.35
C VAL A 260 9.96 3.35 0.16
N SER A 261 10.02 4.57 -0.40
CA SER A 261 8.81 5.30 -0.77
C SER A 261 7.98 4.49 -1.77
N GLY A 262 6.72 4.25 -1.44
CA GLY A 262 5.80 3.52 -2.29
C GLY A 262 5.53 4.27 -3.58
N ILE A 263 5.19 5.57 -3.47
CA ILE A 263 4.88 6.40 -4.65
C ILE A 263 6.10 6.60 -5.55
N ASP A 264 7.29 6.91 -5.01
CA ASP A 264 8.47 7.10 -5.85
C ASP A 264 8.84 5.83 -6.61
N THR A 265 8.78 4.66 -5.92
CA THR A 265 9.04 3.36 -6.54
C THR A 265 7.99 3.03 -7.61
N CYS A 266 6.72 3.34 -7.36
CA CYS A 266 5.66 3.16 -8.34
C CYS A 266 5.93 4.00 -9.60
N LEU A 267 6.27 5.28 -9.44
CA LEU A 267 6.59 6.18 -10.55
C LEU A 267 7.83 5.71 -11.34
N ASP A 268 8.86 5.19 -10.67
CA ASP A 268 10.05 4.61 -11.32
C ASP A 268 9.67 3.37 -12.14
N LEU A 269 8.90 2.45 -11.58
CA LEU A 269 8.49 1.20 -12.26
C LEU A 269 7.67 1.46 -13.52
N ILE A 270 6.83 2.50 -13.53
CA ILE A 270 6.01 2.83 -14.70
C ILE A 270 6.71 3.80 -15.68
N ASP A 271 7.97 4.15 -15.47
CA ASP A 271 8.70 5.14 -16.29
C ASP A 271 7.96 6.49 -16.40
N PHE A 272 7.42 6.99 -15.26
CA PHE A 272 6.57 8.18 -15.23
C PHE A 272 7.24 9.40 -15.86
N ASP A 273 8.54 9.62 -15.62
CA ASP A 273 9.29 10.77 -16.15
C ASP A 273 9.23 10.84 -17.67
N LYS A 274 9.34 9.69 -18.37
CA LYS A 274 9.19 9.64 -19.82
C LYS A 274 7.75 9.87 -20.27
N LYS A 275 6.78 9.40 -19.49
CA LYS A 275 5.36 9.55 -19.81
C LYS A 275 4.88 10.98 -19.69
N VAL A 276 5.38 11.71 -18.70
CA VAL A 276 5.03 13.12 -18.47
C VAL A 276 5.81 14.09 -19.36
N GLU A 277 6.84 13.62 -20.05
CA GLU A 277 7.56 14.41 -21.04
C GLU A 277 6.60 14.95 -22.12
N ASN A 278 6.65 16.25 -22.36
CA ASN A 278 5.75 16.96 -23.28
C ASN A 278 4.24 16.85 -22.93
N ALA A 279 3.88 16.60 -21.66
CA ALA A 279 2.50 16.74 -21.23
C ALA A 279 2.10 18.20 -21.13
N ASP A 280 0.87 18.52 -21.53
CA ASP A 280 0.26 19.84 -21.35
C ASP A 280 -0.40 20.00 -19.98
N LEU A 281 -0.77 18.86 -19.34
CA LEU A 281 -1.48 18.80 -18.08
C LEU A 281 -1.28 17.43 -17.42
N VAL A 282 -1.15 17.43 -16.09
CA VAL A 282 -1.20 16.21 -15.28
C VAL A 282 -2.44 16.25 -14.39
N ILE A 283 -3.18 15.14 -14.34
CA ILE A 283 -4.31 14.97 -13.42
C ILE A 283 -3.89 13.96 -12.36
N VAL A 284 -4.04 14.37 -11.11
CA VAL A 284 -3.90 13.49 -9.94
C VAL A 284 -5.24 13.34 -9.24
N GLY A 285 -5.38 12.33 -8.37
CA GLY A 285 -6.61 12.14 -7.62
C GLY A 285 -6.45 11.08 -6.54
N GLU A 286 -7.31 11.16 -5.55
CA GLU A 286 -7.51 10.17 -4.49
C GLU A 286 -8.91 10.32 -3.88
N GLY A 287 -9.37 9.36 -3.06
CA GLY A 287 -10.71 9.40 -2.46
C GLY A 287 -10.92 10.62 -1.56
N ARG A 288 -9.91 11.04 -0.80
CA ARG A 288 -9.96 12.25 0.04
C ARG A 288 -8.61 12.92 0.09
N LEU A 289 -8.56 14.16 -0.37
CA LEU A 289 -7.38 15.01 -0.25
C LEU A 289 -7.43 15.74 1.10
N ASP A 290 -6.46 15.48 1.96
CA ASP A 290 -6.34 16.05 3.31
C ASP A 290 -4.88 16.42 3.65
N SER A 291 -4.65 16.93 4.86
CA SER A 291 -3.30 17.31 5.30
C SER A 291 -2.30 16.14 5.29
N GLN A 292 -2.76 14.90 5.45
CA GLN A 292 -1.89 13.73 5.38
C GLN A 292 -1.46 13.42 3.94
N SER A 293 -2.29 13.77 2.95
CA SER A 293 -1.96 13.63 1.52
C SER A 293 -0.72 14.43 1.17
N PHE A 294 -0.48 15.56 1.85
CA PHE A 294 0.68 16.44 1.64
C PHE A 294 1.98 15.95 2.30
N VAL A 295 1.95 14.84 3.03
CA VAL A 295 3.15 14.25 3.66
C VAL A 295 3.79 13.14 2.81
N GLY A 296 3.49 13.09 1.49
CA GLY A 296 4.17 12.17 0.56
C GLY A 296 3.29 11.06 -0.03
N LYS A 297 1.96 11.21 0.00
CA LYS A 297 1.05 10.30 -0.69
C LYS A 297 1.04 10.52 -2.21
N ALA A 298 0.33 9.64 -2.92
CA ALA A 298 0.31 9.57 -4.38
C ALA A 298 0.11 10.91 -5.11
N PRO A 299 -0.89 11.76 -4.80
CA PRO A 299 -1.09 13.02 -5.52
C PRO A 299 0.11 13.98 -5.43
N ILE A 300 0.73 14.07 -4.25
CA ILE A 300 1.89 14.93 -4.01
C ILE A 300 3.16 14.35 -4.63
N GLY A 301 3.36 13.04 -4.55
CA GLY A 301 4.49 12.37 -5.19
C GLY A 301 4.49 12.59 -6.70
N VAL A 302 3.34 12.41 -7.35
CA VAL A 302 3.16 12.70 -8.79
C VAL A 302 3.39 14.17 -9.08
N ALA A 303 2.83 15.09 -8.29
CA ALA A 303 2.99 16.53 -8.50
C ALA A 303 4.45 16.99 -8.40
N LYS A 304 5.21 16.49 -7.41
CA LYS A 304 6.65 16.76 -7.25
C LYS A 304 7.49 16.20 -8.39
N ARG A 305 7.09 15.06 -8.95
CA ARG A 305 7.80 14.41 -10.06
C ARG A 305 7.44 15.02 -11.43
N THR A 306 6.35 15.80 -11.49
CA THR A 306 5.91 16.48 -12.72
C THR A 306 6.86 17.65 -13.03
N PRO A 307 7.38 17.76 -14.27
CA PRO A 307 8.31 18.83 -14.66
C PRO A 307 7.76 20.24 -14.37
N GLU A 308 8.65 21.15 -13.99
CA GLU A 308 8.29 22.56 -13.81
C GLU A 308 7.68 23.14 -15.09
N GLY A 309 6.56 23.86 -14.96
CA GLY A 309 5.82 24.41 -16.10
C GLY A 309 4.69 23.53 -16.63
N VAL A 310 4.61 22.25 -16.26
CA VAL A 310 3.45 21.39 -16.52
C VAL A 310 2.49 21.49 -15.33
N PRO A 311 1.29 22.08 -15.49
CA PRO A 311 0.36 22.23 -14.38
C PRO A 311 -0.22 20.89 -13.93
N VAL A 312 -0.48 20.78 -12.61
CA VAL A 312 -1.15 19.63 -12.02
C VAL A 312 -2.51 20.05 -11.48
N ILE A 313 -3.55 19.28 -11.78
CA ILE A 313 -4.90 19.44 -11.24
C ILE A 313 -5.25 18.19 -10.45
N ALA A 314 -5.77 18.37 -9.23
CA ALA A 314 -6.31 17.28 -8.42
C ALA A 314 -7.82 17.15 -8.62
N ILE A 315 -8.30 15.90 -8.87
CA ILE A 315 -9.72 15.54 -8.90
C ILE A 315 -9.92 14.47 -7.83
N CYS A 316 -10.62 14.82 -6.75
CA CYS A 316 -10.70 13.99 -5.55
C CYS A 316 -12.16 13.71 -5.16
N GLY A 317 -12.40 12.60 -4.45
CA GLY A 317 -13.71 12.28 -3.90
C GLY A 317 -14.22 13.41 -3.01
N SER A 318 -13.38 13.87 -2.09
CA SER A 318 -13.66 15.03 -1.23
C SER A 318 -12.40 15.81 -0.91
N LEU A 319 -12.57 17.06 -0.50
CA LEU A 319 -11.49 17.96 -0.07
C LEU A 319 -11.69 18.27 1.42
N SER A 320 -10.62 18.21 2.20
CA SER A 320 -10.65 18.56 3.63
C SER A 320 -10.52 20.08 3.83
N GLU A 321 -11.03 20.58 4.97
CA GLU A 321 -10.92 22.00 5.33
C GLU A 321 -9.49 22.43 5.68
N ASP A 322 -8.62 21.48 6.04
CA ASP A 322 -7.23 21.71 6.46
C ASP A 322 -6.21 21.70 5.32
N LEU A 323 -6.69 21.81 4.08
CA LEU A 323 -5.82 21.89 2.92
C LEU A 323 -4.99 23.19 2.90
N PRO A 324 -3.71 23.14 2.47
CA PRO A 324 -2.95 24.34 2.23
C PRO A 324 -3.52 25.16 1.08
N SER A 325 -3.23 26.47 1.06
CA SER A 325 -3.61 27.32 -0.06
C SER A 325 -2.94 26.84 -1.34
N LEU A 326 -3.70 26.78 -2.43
CA LEU A 326 -3.16 26.48 -3.76
C LEU A 326 -2.65 27.75 -4.44
N PRO A 327 -1.61 27.66 -5.29
CA PRO A 327 -0.91 26.43 -5.68
C PRO A 327 -0.01 25.88 -4.57
N PHE A 328 0.09 24.55 -4.48
CA PHE A 328 0.98 23.86 -3.55
C PHE A 328 1.66 22.67 -4.26
N GLU A 329 2.98 22.51 -4.11
CA GLU A 329 3.78 21.42 -4.70
C GLU A 329 3.41 21.14 -6.17
N ASN A 330 3.26 22.18 -6.99
CA ASN A 330 2.82 22.13 -8.39
C ASN A 330 1.33 21.80 -8.63
N ILE A 331 0.53 21.50 -7.61
CA ILE A 331 -0.94 21.38 -7.74
C ILE A 331 -1.52 22.77 -7.83
N GLN A 332 -2.06 23.12 -9.00
CA GLN A 332 -2.60 24.47 -9.30
C GLN A 332 -4.05 24.63 -8.86
N ALA A 333 -4.82 23.56 -8.94
CA ALA A 333 -6.24 23.53 -8.58
C ALA A 333 -6.65 22.15 -8.07
N ALA A 334 -7.66 22.11 -7.20
CA ALA A 334 -8.26 20.88 -6.71
C ALA A 334 -9.79 20.95 -6.81
N PHE A 335 -10.41 19.86 -7.24
CA PHE A 335 -11.84 19.73 -7.43
C PHE A 335 -12.36 18.52 -6.65
N SER A 336 -13.47 18.70 -5.93
CA SER A 336 -14.25 17.58 -5.41
C SER A 336 -15.24 17.12 -6.47
N ILE A 337 -15.45 15.80 -6.56
CA ILE A 337 -16.43 15.22 -7.47
C ILE A 337 -17.88 15.26 -6.95
N LEU A 338 -18.10 15.69 -5.70
CA LEU A 338 -19.44 15.71 -5.11
C LEU A 338 -20.32 16.74 -5.80
N GLU A 339 -21.32 16.28 -6.53
CA GLU A 339 -22.26 17.14 -7.28
C GLU A 339 -23.47 17.59 -6.45
N LYS A 340 -23.83 16.81 -5.43
CA LYS A 340 -25.00 17.04 -4.59
C LYS A 340 -24.77 16.52 -3.17
N SER A 341 -25.60 16.98 -2.24
CA SER A 341 -25.68 16.42 -0.89
C SER A 341 -26.48 15.12 -0.93
N GLU A 342 -25.84 13.99 -0.67
CA GLU A 342 -26.46 12.67 -0.64
C GLU A 342 -25.72 11.78 0.38
N PRO A 343 -26.28 10.60 0.77
CA PRO A 343 -25.59 9.63 1.61
C PRO A 343 -24.26 9.18 0.98
N LEU A 344 -23.24 8.96 1.81
CA LEU A 344 -21.90 8.53 1.35
C LEU A 344 -21.97 7.27 0.46
N GLU A 345 -22.82 6.32 0.80
CA GLU A 345 -22.99 5.07 0.02
C GLU A 345 -23.42 5.36 -1.43
N ASP A 346 -24.28 6.35 -1.66
CA ASP A 346 -24.70 6.73 -3.00
C ASP A 346 -23.58 7.47 -3.75
N SER A 347 -22.83 8.35 -3.06
CA SER A 347 -21.66 9.02 -3.64
C SER A 347 -20.58 8.02 -4.06
N LEU A 348 -20.31 6.98 -3.24
CA LEU A 348 -19.36 5.92 -3.57
C LEU A 348 -19.80 5.13 -4.82
N LYS A 349 -21.09 4.81 -4.94
CA LYS A 349 -21.65 4.11 -6.12
C LYS A 349 -21.59 4.94 -7.40
N ASN A 350 -21.78 6.26 -7.29
CA ASN A 350 -21.82 7.17 -8.43
C ASN A 350 -20.45 7.80 -8.76
N ALA A 351 -19.39 7.47 -8.03
CA ALA A 351 -18.09 8.12 -8.13
C ALA A 351 -17.53 8.16 -9.57
N SER A 352 -17.69 7.08 -10.35
CA SER A 352 -17.25 7.02 -11.74
C SER A 352 -17.95 8.07 -12.61
N LEU A 353 -19.26 8.23 -12.45
CA LEU A 353 -20.04 9.24 -13.19
C LEU A 353 -19.63 10.66 -12.79
N TYR A 354 -19.47 10.91 -11.51
CA TYR A 354 -19.08 12.24 -10.99
C TYR A 354 -17.66 12.62 -11.40
N LEU A 355 -16.73 11.65 -11.46
CA LEU A 355 -15.39 11.85 -12.02
C LEU A 355 -15.46 12.28 -13.48
N GLU A 356 -16.27 11.58 -14.28
CA GLU A 356 -16.45 11.87 -15.71
C GLU A 356 -17.02 13.27 -15.93
N HIS A 357 -18.06 13.66 -15.19
CA HIS A 357 -18.65 15.00 -15.26
C HIS A 357 -17.67 16.09 -14.83
N THR A 358 -16.93 15.87 -13.71
CA THR A 358 -15.94 16.83 -13.23
C THR A 358 -14.84 17.04 -14.24
N ALA A 359 -14.32 15.95 -14.83
CA ALA A 359 -13.28 16.03 -15.86
C ALA A 359 -13.78 16.71 -17.13
N ALA A 360 -15.04 16.44 -17.55
CA ALA A 360 -15.66 17.13 -18.69
C ALA A 360 -15.78 18.65 -18.45
N ASN A 361 -16.23 19.06 -17.24
CA ASN A 361 -16.33 20.47 -16.88
C ASN A 361 -14.97 21.17 -16.89
N ILE A 362 -13.90 20.51 -16.39
CA ILE A 362 -12.54 21.01 -16.46
C ILE A 362 -12.11 21.14 -17.93
N GLY A 363 -12.40 20.16 -18.77
CA GLY A 363 -12.09 20.19 -20.21
C GLY A 363 -12.77 21.35 -20.93
N HIS A 364 -14.02 21.64 -20.63
CA HIS A 364 -14.72 22.83 -21.16
C HIS A 364 -14.05 24.14 -20.73
N LEU A 365 -13.64 24.26 -19.45
CA LEU A 365 -12.89 25.43 -18.97
C LEU A 365 -11.55 25.62 -19.71
N LEU A 366 -10.81 24.53 -19.97
CA LEU A 366 -9.55 24.59 -20.71
C LEU A 366 -9.76 25.04 -22.16
N ASN A 367 -10.85 24.64 -22.79
CA ASN A 367 -11.19 25.07 -24.16
C ASN A 367 -11.56 26.57 -24.24
N MET A 368 -12.11 27.17 -23.18
CA MET A 368 -12.43 28.60 -23.17
C MET A 368 -11.19 29.51 -23.31
N ARG A 369 -9.99 29.00 -22.97
CA ARG A 369 -8.73 29.75 -23.16
C ARG A 369 -8.24 29.82 -24.61
N LYS A 370 -8.86 29.12 -25.55
CA LYS A 370 -8.54 29.13 -27.00
C LYS A 370 -9.32 30.18 -27.78
N ILE A 371 -10.11 31.01 -27.08
CA ILE A 371 -10.79 32.20 -27.59
C ILE A 371 -9.99 33.43 -27.11
#